data_97efd07611296e559fbef6b28e6ae710
#
_entry.id   97efd07611296e559fbef6b28e6ae710
#
_cell.length_a   1.000
_cell.length_b   1.000
_cell.length_c   1.000
_cell.angle_alpha   90.00
_cell.angle_beta   90.00
_cell.angle_gamma   90.00
#
_symmetry.space_group_name_H-M   'P 1'
#
loop_
_entity.id
_entity.type
_entity.pdbx_description
1 polymer ?
#
loop_
_entity_poly.entity_id
_entity_poly.type
_entity_poly.pdbx_seq_one_letter_code
_entity_poly.pdbx_strand_id
1 'polypeptide(L)'
;MNVGSMVTSVKAATKIDASAALVMDAKTGQIIYQKNTDKVLPVASITKLLTVAVIENEIKENKLNWNSKVKINKTLAKLSTSSELSNVELKKGSSYTVKNLVHASLISSADAATLALTTATGDTTASFNKKLQAMAHKIGVKDAKIYNAVGLKNSDLGALKLKNVSAKSENEMSASDVAKIAQYVVKHDSNVLQITKIKTETFKTTATASTVMNSLNQMLPGNTMAPKTVTMDGLKTGTSDAAGNSFVGTGTYKGHRLITVVLHANGDTDARYTQTENLLRMVVNGYNPVSLKKNATVSQAKTVSIPNGKQTKLAVRVAEDTTIWVKKGTSLSSWKNTFKAKTSLQNKKHQLAAPVKAGQTVGNLQLSKDGVTSLSGNKSVAVPVKAHTAMNKANIFVRMYRAIF
;
A
#
# COMPACT_ATOMS: atom_id res chain seq x y z
N MET A 1 57.77 4.84 11.49
CA MET A 1 56.60 4.67 10.62
C MET A 1 55.40 4.34 11.47
N ASN A 2 54.50 5.31 11.70
CA ASN A 2 53.28 5.09 12.44
C ASN A 2 52.21 4.60 11.49
N VAL A 3 51.82 3.33 11.61
CA VAL A 3 50.66 2.76 10.90
C VAL A 3 49.41 3.13 11.70
N GLY A 4 48.75 4.20 11.28
CA GLY A 4 47.46 4.61 11.85
C GLY A 4 46.39 3.56 11.52
N SER A 5 45.94 2.83 12.51
CA SER A 5 44.73 1.98 12.44
C SER A 5 43.52 2.86 12.11
N MET A 6 43.01 2.77 10.90
CA MET A 6 41.67 3.29 10.56
C MET A 6 40.65 2.42 11.27
N VAL A 7 40.18 2.89 12.42
CA VAL A 7 39.00 2.32 13.08
C VAL A 7 37.78 2.71 12.22
N THR A 8 37.33 1.81 11.38
CA THR A 8 36.02 1.93 10.72
C THR A 8 34.95 1.80 11.80
N SER A 9 34.41 2.94 12.23
CA SER A 9 33.25 3.00 13.11
C SER A 9 32.10 2.25 12.44
N VAL A 10 31.81 1.04 12.91
CA VAL A 10 30.58 0.31 12.58
C VAL A 10 29.44 1.13 13.15
N LYS A 11 28.78 1.91 12.30
CA LYS A 11 27.60 2.68 12.69
C LYS A 11 26.54 1.68 13.14
N ALA A 12 26.21 1.70 14.45
CA ALA A 12 25.19 0.83 15.01
C ALA A 12 23.91 0.88 14.16
N ALA A 13 23.34 -0.28 13.86
CA ALA A 13 22.11 -0.37 13.09
C ALA A 13 21.02 0.46 13.80
N THR A 14 20.40 1.39 13.11
CA THR A 14 19.36 2.25 13.67
C THR A 14 18.20 1.36 14.12
N LYS A 15 17.97 1.28 15.45
CA LYS A 15 16.85 0.52 16.00
C LYS A 15 15.55 1.29 15.79
N ILE A 16 14.56 0.64 15.24
CA ILE A 16 13.21 1.21 15.10
C ILE A 16 12.46 1.04 16.42
N ASP A 17 12.08 2.15 17.04
CA ASP A 17 11.35 2.19 18.30
C ASP A 17 9.84 2.34 18.05
N ALA A 18 9.24 1.24 17.63
CA ALA A 18 7.82 1.06 17.40
C ALA A 18 7.44 -0.40 17.64
N SER A 19 6.18 -0.68 17.90
CA SER A 19 5.69 -2.06 18.10
C SER A 19 5.78 -2.91 16.86
N ALA A 20 5.48 -2.31 15.68
CA ALA A 20 5.68 -2.93 14.38
C ALA A 20 6.10 -1.88 13.36
N ALA A 21 6.89 -2.28 12.37
CA ALA A 21 7.36 -1.38 11.32
C ALA A 21 7.71 -2.14 10.03
N LEU A 22 7.57 -1.45 8.90
CA LEU A 22 7.90 -1.97 7.58
C LEU A 22 8.27 -0.84 6.63
N VAL A 23 9.24 -1.08 5.74
CA VAL A 23 9.42 -0.27 4.53
C VAL A 23 9.61 -1.18 3.33
N MET A 24 8.93 -0.84 2.23
CA MET A 24 8.93 -1.64 1.00
C MET A 24 8.85 -0.79 -0.26
N ASP A 25 9.20 -1.41 -1.39
CA ASP A 25 8.88 -0.89 -2.72
C ASP A 25 7.37 -0.96 -2.99
N ALA A 26 6.78 0.16 -3.38
CA ALA A 26 5.34 0.25 -3.58
C ALA A 26 4.83 -0.61 -4.75
N LYS A 27 5.64 -0.80 -5.81
CA LYS A 27 5.24 -1.53 -7.01
C LYS A 27 5.42 -3.04 -6.85
N THR A 28 6.61 -3.47 -6.46
CA THR A 28 6.98 -4.89 -6.38
C THR A 28 6.59 -5.54 -5.06
N GLY A 29 6.37 -4.72 -4.02
CA GLY A 29 6.17 -5.23 -2.66
C GLY A 29 7.45 -5.77 -2.02
N GLN A 30 8.64 -5.55 -2.62
CA GLN A 30 9.90 -5.94 -2.01
C GLN A 30 10.06 -5.28 -0.65
N ILE A 31 10.17 -6.07 0.40
CA ILE A 31 10.39 -5.60 1.76
C ILE A 31 11.88 -5.32 1.95
N ILE A 32 12.22 -4.12 2.41
CA ILE A 32 13.59 -3.69 2.66
C ILE A 32 13.92 -3.79 4.15
N TYR A 33 12.96 -3.48 5.00
CA TYR A 33 13.04 -3.68 6.45
C TYR A 33 11.68 -4.09 7.00
N GLN A 34 11.69 -4.95 8.01
CA GLN A 34 10.49 -5.38 8.72
C GLN A 34 10.77 -5.66 10.20
N LYS A 35 9.79 -5.34 11.04
CA LYS A 35 9.76 -5.62 12.46
C LYS A 35 8.34 -5.97 12.88
N ASN A 36 8.12 -7.17 13.41
CA ASN A 36 6.82 -7.63 13.94
C ASN A 36 5.64 -7.39 12.99
N THR A 37 5.83 -7.60 11.68
CA THR A 37 4.88 -7.21 10.63
C THR A 37 3.55 -7.93 10.69
N ASP A 38 3.48 -9.08 11.34
CA ASP A 38 2.27 -9.89 11.49
C ASP A 38 1.56 -9.66 12.84
N LYS A 39 2.14 -8.82 13.72
CA LYS A 39 1.51 -8.45 14.98
C LYS A 39 0.28 -7.57 14.71
N VAL A 40 -0.90 -8.05 15.11
CA VAL A 40 -2.16 -7.32 14.99
C VAL A 40 -2.23 -6.26 16.10
N LEU A 41 -2.42 -5.02 15.71
CA LEU A 41 -2.40 -3.83 16.59
C LEU A 41 -3.55 -2.88 16.22
N PRO A 42 -4.07 -2.10 17.17
CA PRO A 42 -4.99 -1.02 16.86
C PRO A 42 -4.36 -0.03 15.87
N VAL A 43 -5.14 0.42 14.90
CA VAL A 43 -4.63 1.28 13.80
C VAL A 43 -5.34 2.63 13.71
N ALA A 44 -6.38 2.84 14.49
CA ALA A 44 -7.15 4.08 14.52
C ALA A 44 -7.49 4.58 13.09
N SER A 45 -7.31 5.87 12.85
CA SER A 45 -7.64 6.54 11.57
C SER A 45 -6.89 6.06 10.33
N ILE A 46 -5.89 5.18 10.45
CA ILE A 46 -5.33 4.50 9.26
C ILE A 46 -6.42 3.69 8.54
N THR A 47 -7.42 3.22 9.26
CA THR A 47 -8.66 2.60 8.73
C THR A 47 -9.28 3.36 7.55
N LYS A 48 -9.20 4.71 7.56
CA LYS A 48 -9.83 5.56 6.54
C LYS A 48 -9.28 5.32 5.12
N LEU A 49 -8.07 4.78 5.00
CA LEU A 49 -7.55 4.34 3.70
C LEU A 49 -8.39 3.18 3.12
N LEU A 50 -8.79 2.23 3.96
CA LEU A 50 -9.68 1.14 3.54
C LEU A 50 -11.07 1.66 3.19
N THR A 51 -11.58 2.63 3.94
CA THR A 51 -12.87 3.28 3.66
C THR A 51 -12.85 3.99 2.31
N VAL A 52 -11.79 4.76 2.02
CA VAL A 52 -11.62 5.41 0.73
C VAL A 52 -11.50 4.39 -0.40
N ALA A 53 -10.81 3.26 -0.18
CA ALA A 53 -10.74 2.18 -1.18
C ALA A 53 -12.14 1.59 -1.50
N VAL A 54 -13.04 1.48 -0.52
CA VAL A 54 -14.44 1.08 -0.76
C VAL A 54 -15.17 2.14 -1.59
N ILE A 55 -15.08 3.42 -1.22
CA ILE A 55 -15.72 4.52 -1.95
C ILE A 55 -15.22 4.59 -3.40
N GLU A 56 -13.92 4.48 -3.62
CA GLU A 56 -13.34 4.42 -4.97
C GLU A 56 -13.85 3.23 -5.79
N ASN A 57 -14.03 2.08 -5.15
CA ASN A 57 -14.62 0.92 -5.81
C ASN A 57 -16.09 1.17 -6.21
N GLU A 58 -16.89 1.81 -5.34
CA GLU A 58 -18.27 2.22 -5.64
C GLU A 58 -18.32 3.22 -6.82
N ILE A 59 -17.34 4.14 -6.91
CA ILE A 59 -17.21 5.07 -8.06
C ILE A 59 -16.86 4.29 -9.34
N LYS A 60 -15.93 3.35 -9.29
CA LYS A 60 -15.55 2.50 -10.45
C LYS A 60 -16.70 1.63 -10.93
N GLU A 61 -17.59 1.22 -10.03
CA GLU A 61 -18.80 0.47 -10.33
C GLU A 61 -19.98 1.35 -10.75
N ASN A 62 -19.77 2.66 -10.92
CA ASN A 62 -20.78 3.67 -11.29
C ASN A 62 -21.97 3.76 -10.31
N LYS A 63 -21.78 3.35 -9.05
CA LYS A 63 -22.78 3.51 -7.97
C LYS A 63 -22.72 4.91 -7.35
N LEU A 64 -21.56 5.54 -7.42
CA LEU A 64 -21.25 6.90 -6.99
C LEU A 64 -20.44 7.63 -8.06
N ASN A 65 -20.35 8.95 -7.92
CA ASN A 65 -19.33 9.77 -8.57
C ASN A 65 -18.84 10.85 -7.60
N TRP A 66 -17.75 11.52 -7.94
CA TRP A 66 -17.13 12.55 -7.08
C TRP A 66 -18.08 13.70 -6.71
N ASN A 67 -19.08 14.00 -7.53
CA ASN A 67 -20.06 15.06 -7.34
C ASN A 67 -21.35 14.54 -6.65
N SER A 68 -21.49 13.25 -6.41
CA SER A 68 -22.63 12.68 -5.67
C SER A 68 -22.78 13.38 -4.34
N LYS A 69 -24.00 13.77 -3.99
CA LYS A 69 -24.32 14.53 -2.78
C LYS A 69 -24.70 13.59 -1.64
N VAL A 70 -24.08 13.82 -0.49
CA VAL A 70 -24.38 13.11 0.76
C VAL A 70 -25.07 14.09 1.71
N LYS A 71 -26.31 13.78 2.09
CA LYS A 71 -27.11 14.59 3.01
C LYS A 71 -26.74 14.31 4.45
N ILE A 72 -26.51 15.35 5.24
CA ILE A 72 -26.10 15.25 6.63
C ILE A 72 -27.33 15.18 7.56
N ASN A 73 -27.44 14.08 8.29
CA ASN A 73 -28.46 13.88 9.31
C ASN A 73 -28.04 14.49 10.67
N LYS A 74 -28.95 14.46 11.64
CA LYS A 74 -28.72 15.00 13.00
C LYS A 74 -27.53 14.32 13.71
N THR A 75 -27.36 13.02 13.53
CA THR A 75 -26.29 12.24 14.19
C THR A 75 -24.91 12.65 13.66
N LEU A 76 -24.75 12.72 12.35
CA LEU A 76 -23.49 13.13 11.71
C LEU A 76 -23.15 14.60 12.05
N ALA A 77 -24.14 15.49 12.03
CA ALA A 77 -23.92 16.89 12.42
C ALA A 77 -23.45 17.00 13.88
N LYS A 78 -24.08 16.25 14.80
CA LYS A 78 -23.65 16.22 16.21
C LYS A 78 -22.23 15.66 16.37
N LEU A 79 -21.89 14.55 15.69
CA LEU A 79 -20.55 13.99 15.74
C LEU A 79 -19.49 14.96 15.17
N SER A 80 -19.83 15.74 14.14
CA SER A 80 -18.91 16.67 13.50
C SER A 80 -18.48 17.86 14.38
N THR A 81 -19.17 18.10 15.47
CA THR A 81 -18.86 19.15 16.46
C THR A 81 -18.29 18.60 17.77
N SER A 82 -18.02 17.30 17.86
CA SER A 82 -17.39 16.69 19.03
C SER A 82 -15.92 17.11 19.12
N SER A 83 -15.53 17.64 20.29
CA SER A 83 -14.14 18.01 20.60
C SER A 83 -13.22 16.81 20.78
N GLU A 84 -13.79 15.62 21.05
CA GLU A 84 -13.05 14.36 21.25
C GLU A 84 -12.62 13.70 19.93
N LEU A 85 -13.11 14.21 18.79
CA LEU A 85 -12.90 13.62 17.48
C LEU A 85 -12.19 14.59 16.54
N SER A 86 -11.45 14.07 15.58
CA SER A 86 -10.93 14.87 14.46
C SER A 86 -12.08 15.19 13.50
N ASN A 87 -12.37 16.47 13.26
CA ASN A 87 -13.55 16.84 12.48
C ASN A 87 -13.37 18.10 11.63
N VAL A 88 -14.26 18.22 10.65
CA VAL A 88 -14.76 19.48 10.08
C VAL A 88 -16.25 19.55 10.39
N GLU A 89 -16.76 20.75 10.68
CA GLU A 89 -18.18 20.90 10.99
C GLU A 89 -19.06 20.58 9.78
N LEU A 90 -20.06 19.73 9.97
CA LEU A 90 -21.09 19.38 8.99
C LEU A 90 -22.46 19.87 9.48
N LYS A 91 -23.15 20.67 8.69
CA LYS A 91 -24.45 21.23 9.08
C LYS A 91 -25.59 20.26 8.78
N LYS A 92 -26.46 20.02 9.76
CA LYS A 92 -27.69 19.23 9.60
C LYS A 92 -28.50 19.73 8.40
N GLY A 93 -28.93 18.82 7.55
CA GLY A 93 -29.74 19.13 6.36
C GLY A 93 -28.95 19.60 5.15
N SER A 94 -27.69 20.03 5.33
CA SER A 94 -26.78 20.33 4.22
C SER A 94 -26.34 19.08 3.49
N SER A 95 -25.88 19.25 2.25
CA SER A 95 -25.31 18.17 1.45
C SER A 95 -23.89 18.52 1.01
N TYR A 96 -22.97 17.57 1.13
CA TYR A 96 -21.59 17.71 0.67
C TYR A 96 -21.30 16.68 -0.41
N THR A 97 -20.40 17.01 -1.33
CA THR A 97 -19.98 16.05 -2.36
C THR A 97 -19.13 14.93 -1.77
N VAL A 98 -19.16 13.75 -2.38
CA VAL A 98 -18.22 12.67 -2.07
C VAL A 98 -16.78 13.17 -2.09
N LYS A 99 -16.43 14.01 -3.09
CA LYS A 99 -15.11 14.65 -3.17
C LYS A 99 -14.76 15.42 -1.90
N ASN A 100 -15.62 16.33 -1.46
CA ASN A 100 -15.36 17.15 -0.27
C ASN A 100 -15.18 16.30 0.99
N LEU A 101 -16.00 15.26 1.15
CA LEU A 101 -15.92 14.35 2.30
C LEU A 101 -14.66 13.48 2.28
N VAL A 102 -14.23 12.99 1.10
CA VAL A 102 -12.96 12.26 0.95
C VAL A 102 -11.77 13.17 1.26
N HIS A 103 -11.77 14.42 0.79
CA HIS A 103 -10.73 15.41 1.12
C HIS A 103 -10.67 15.64 2.64
N ALA A 104 -11.81 15.87 3.30
CA ALA A 104 -11.84 16.03 4.75
C ALA A 104 -11.36 14.79 5.51
N SER A 105 -11.71 13.60 5.03
CA SER A 105 -11.28 12.32 5.60
C SER A 105 -9.75 12.14 5.54
N LEU A 106 -9.13 12.49 4.43
CA LEU A 106 -7.69 12.24 4.20
C LEU A 106 -6.80 13.38 4.70
N ILE A 107 -7.20 14.64 4.53
CA ILE A 107 -6.39 15.80 4.90
C ILE A 107 -6.42 16.02 6.43
N SER A 108 -7.60 16.24 6.99
CA SER A 108 -7.78 16.54 8.42
C SER A 108 -8.25 15.36 9.26
N SER A 109 -8.30 14.16 8.66
CA SER A 109 -8.79 12.95 9.35
C SER A 109 -10.23 13.04 9.88
N ALA A 110 -11.09 13.85 9.26
CA ALA A 110 -12.44 14.16 9.74
C ALA A 110 -13.32 12.90 9.88
N ASP A 111 -13.65 12.53 11.12
CA ASP A 111 -14.39 11.31 11.44
C ASP A 111 -15.84 11.37 10.94
N ALA A 112 -16.54 12.45 11.23
CA ALA A 112 -17.94 12.62 10.78
C ALA A 112 -18.06 12.69 9.25
N ALA A 113 -17.08 13.28 8.55
CA ALA A 113 -17.05 13.30 7.08
C ALA A 113 -16.85 11.88 6.53
N THR A 114 -15.97 11.09 7.15
CA THR A 114 -15.75 9.69 6.77
C THR A 114 -17.00 8.83 7.04
N LEU A 115 -17.67 9.03 8.18
CA LEU A 115 -18.94 8.35 8.48
C LEU A 115 -20.07 8.78 7.54
N ALA A 116 -20.08 10.04 7.08
CA ALA A 116 -21.04 10.49 6.06
C ALA A 116 -20.85 9.73 4.74
N LEU A 117 -19.61 9.48 4.30
CA LEU A 117 -19.33 8.68 3.11
C LEU A 117 -19.95 7.29 3.17
N THR A 118 -20.06 6.69 4.35
CA THR A 118 -20.66 5.35 4.49
C THR A 118 -22.14 5.31 4.14
N THR A 119 -22.82 6.46 4.16
CA THR A 119 -24.26 6.58 3.82
C THR A 119 -24.48 6.93 2.34
N ALA A 120 -23.43 7.19 1.58
CA ALA A 120 -23.53 7.69 0.21
C ALA A 120 -24.29 6.74 -0.74
N THR A 121 -24.22 5.43 -0.49
CA THR A 121 -24.97 4.38 -1.23
C THR A 121 -26.15 3.81 -0.44
N GLY A 122 -26.63 4.54 0.58
CA GLY A 122 -27.77 4.10 1.40
C GLY A 122 -27.42 3.03 2.45
N ASP A 123 -26.13 2.85 2.74
CA ASP A 123 -25.68 1.86 3.71
C ASP A 123 -25.97 2.28 5.17
N THR A 124 -26.18 1.27 6.00
CA THR A 124 -26.08 1.39 7.46
C THR A 124 -24.63 1.17 7.90
N THR A 125 -24.29 1.51 9.14
CA THR A 125 -22.97 1.18 9.71
C THR A 125 -22.64 -0.30 9.54
N ALA A 126 -23.62 -1.18 9.80
CA ALA A 126 -23.41 -2.64 9.69
C ALA A 126 -23.19 -3.11 8.25
N SER A 127 -23.97 -2.61 7.27
CA SER A 127 -23.81 -3.01 5.87
C SER A 127 -22.52 -2.46 5.27
N PHE A 128 -22.15 -1.22 5.61
CA PHE A 128 -20.88 -0.66 5.16
C PHE A 128 -19.67 -1.38 5.78
N ASN A 129 -19.78 -1.82 7.05
CA ASN A 129 -18.72 -2.61 7.67
C ASN A 129 -18.49 -3.95 6.94
N LYS A 130 -19.54 -4.59 6.42
CA LYS A 130 -19.39 -5.77 5.53
C LYS A 130 -18.65 -5.43 4.24
N LYS A 131 -18.88 -4.26 3.67
CA LYS A 131 -18.12 -3.78 2.48
C LYS A 131 -16.64 -3.57 2.82
N LEU A 132 -16.32 -3.01 3.99
CA LEU A 132 -14.93 -2.88 4.46
C LEU A 132 -14.25 -4.24 4.58
N GLN A 133 -14.91 -5.22 5.22
CA GLN A 133 -14.40 -6.58 5.37
C GLN A 133 -14.21 -7.26 4.01
N ALA A 134 -15.16 -7.11 3.08
CA ALA A 134 -15.05 -7.66 1.73
C ALA A 134 -13.89 -7.02 0.94
N MET A 135 -13.71 -5.68 1.05
CA MET A 135 -12.59 -4.99 0.43
C MET A 135 -11.26 -5.42 1.03
N ALA A 136 -11.16 -5.54 2.35
CA ALA A 136 -9.97 -6.06 3.03
C ALA A 136 -9.60 -7.47 2.51
N HIS A 137 -10.57 -8.36 2.41
CA HIS A 137 -10.37 -9.70 1.83
C HIS A 137 -9.90 -9.64 0.37
N LYS A 138 -10.53 -8.79 -0.46
CA LYS A 138 -10.14 -8.56 -1.87
C LYS A 138 -8.69 -8.09 -2.00
N ILE A 139 -8.23 -7.25 -1.07
CA ILE A 139 -6.85 -6.74 -1.00
C ILE A 139 -5.87 -7.83 -0.52
N GLY A 140 -6.35 -8.89 0.12
CA GLY A 140 -5.53 -9.96 0.70
C GLY A 140 -5.12 -9.68 2.15
N VAL A 141 -5.87 -8.82 2.84
CA VAL A 141 -5.77 -8.63 4.29
C VAL A 141 -6.34 -9.87 4.99
N LYS A 142 -5.62 -10.41 5.99
CA LYS A 142 -5.96 -11.72 6.57
C LYS A 142 -6.44 -11.64 8.02
N ASP A 143 -5.74 -10.88 8.84
CA ASP A 143 -5.87 -10.96 10.31
C ASP A 143 -6.53 -9.71 10.91
N ALA A 144 -7.06 -8.81 10.07
CA ALA A 144 -7.68 -7.58 10.52
C ALA A 144 -9.01 -7.83 11.25
N LYS A 145 -9.19 -7.06 12.33
CA LYS A 145 -10.49 -6.92 13.00
C LYS A 145 -11.08 -5.57 12.61
N ILE A 146 -12.17 -5.58 11.86
CA ILE A 146 -12.78 -4.38 11.27
C ILE A 146 -14.18 -4.23 11.79
N TYR A 147 -14.44 -3.15 12.53
CA TYR A 147 -15.72 -2.85 13.19
C TYR A 147 -16.38 -1.58 12.66
N ASN A 148 -15.60 -0.63 12.11
CA ASN A 148 -16.16 0.63 11.60
C ASN A 148 -15.25 1.28 10.54
N ALA A 149 -15.79 2.34 9.93
CA ALA A 149 -15.14 3.02 8.82
C ALA A 149 -14.03 4.02 9.22
N VAL A 150 -13.88 4.34 10.49
CA VAL A 150 -13.01 5.43 10.97
C VAL A 150 -11.89 4.97 11.91
N GLY A 151 -12.03 3.77 12.50
CA GLY A 151 -11.06 3.21 13.46
C GLY A 151 -11.22 3.75 14.87
N LEU A 152 -12.36 4.34 15.20
CA LEU A 152 -12.71 4.73 16.57
C LEU A 152 -13.14 3.50 17.42
N LYS A 153 -13.11 3.66 18.75
CA LYS A 153 -13.79 2.73 19.64
C LYS A 153 -15.29 2.68 19.30
N ASN A 154 -15.90 1.52 19.42
CA ASN A 154 -17.33 1.38 19.11
C ASN A 154 -18.20 2.31 19.97
N SER A 155 -17.83 2.59 21.23
CA SER A 155 -18.50 3.58 22.10
C SER A 155 -18.54 4.98 21.49
N ASP A 156 -17.48 5.39 20.80
CA ASP A 156 -17.29 6.77 20.34
C ASP A 156 -18.08 7.08 19.06
N LEU A 157 -18.67 6.06 18.45
CA LEU A 157 -19.58 6.18 17.31
C LEU A 157 -20.99 6.68 17.71
N GLY A 158 -21.29 6.81 19.01
CA GLY A 158 -22.57 7.26 19.50
C GLY A 158 -23.72 6.38 18.99
N ALA A 159 -24.71 6.98 18.33
CA ALA A 159 -25.84 6.26 17.77
C ALA A 159 -25.50 5.33 16.57
N LEU A 160 -24.31 5.48 15.98
CA LEU A 160 -23.81 4.66 14.86
C LEU A 160 -23.07 3.40 15.31
N LYS A 161 -22.91 3.19 16.62
CA LYS A 161 -22.23 2.00 17.17
C LYS A 161 -22.91 0.70 16.75
N LEU A 162 -22.12 -0.35 16.58
CA LEU A 162 -22.60 -1.71 16.35
C LEU A 162 -23.11 -2.32 17.66
N LYS A 163 -24.34 -2.88 17.66
CA LYS A 163 -25.01 -3.39 18.87
C LYS A 163 -24.30 -4.59 19.51
N ASN A 164 -23.75 -5.50 18.69
CA ASN A 164 -23.13 -6.75 19.15
C ASN A 164 -21.60 -6.69 19.19
N VAL A 165 -21.05 -5.49 19.34
CA VAL A 165 -19.60 -5.25 19.40
C VAL A 165 -19.30 -4.55 20.72
N SER A 166 -18.23 -4.98 21.41
CA SER A 166 -17.81 -4.36 22.66
C SER A 166 -17.56 -2.86 22.49
N ALA A 167 -17.94 -2.08 23.51
CA ALA A 167 -17.72 -0.63 23.55
C ALA A 167 -16.26 -0.24 23.32
N LYS A 168 -15.31 -1.07 23.78
CA LYS A 168 -13.86 -0.85 23.70
C LYS A 168 -13.24 -1.33 22.38
N SER A 169 -13.98 -2.05 21.54
CA SER A 169 -13.45 -2.56 20.26
C SER A 169 -13.12 -1.41 19.31
N GLU A 170 -11.94 -1.43 18.78
CA GLU A 170 -11.47 -0.57 17.67
C GLU A 170 -10.82 -1.44 16.60
N ASN A 171 -10.62 -0.89 15.39
CA ASN A 171 -10.05 -1.66 14.30
C ASN A 171 -8.59 -2.02 14.58
N GLU A 172 -8.25 -3.27 14.34
CA GLU A 172 -6.90 -3.81 14.51
C GLU A 172 -6.40 -4.42 13.19
N MET A 173 -5.16 -4.16 12.85
CA MET A 173 -4.48 -4.68 11.65
C MET A 173 -3.01 -4.92 11.93
N SER A 174 -2.38 -5.80 11.19
CA SER A 174 -0.94 -5.95 11.18
C SER A 174 -0.27 -4.89 10.28
N ALA A 175 1.03 -4.64 10.46
CA ALA A 175 1.78 -3.77 9.56
C ALA A 175 1.77 -4.28 8.12
N SER A 176 1.80 -5.61 7.92
CA SER A 176 1.62 -6.24 6.60
C SER A 176 0.26 -5.92 5.98
N ASP A 177 -0.82 -5.95 6.77
CA ASP A 177 -2.16 -5.63 6.27
C ASP A 177 -2.30 -4.16 5.90
N VAL A 178 -1.79 -3.26 6.75
CA VAL A 178 -1.74 -1.82 6.45
C VAL A 178 -0.93 -1.55 5.17
N ALA A 179 0.21 -2.24 5.00
CA ALA A 179 1.04 -2.11 3.80
C ALA A 179 0.31 -2.59 2.52
N LYS A 180 -0.49 -3.67 2.60
CA LYS A 180 -1.32 -4.15 1.48
C LYS A 180 -2.40 -3.13 1.10
N ILE A 181 -3.07 -2.54 2.10
CA ILE A 181 -4.06 -1.48 1.86
C ILE A 181 -3.40 -0.27 1.22
N ALA A 182 -2.27 0.19 1.76
CA ALA A 182 -1.51 1.31 1.21
C ALA A 182 -1.05 1.05 -0.23
N GLN A 183 -0.52 -0.15 -0.52
CA GLN A 183 -0.12 -0.56 -1.87
C GLN A 183 -1.31 -0.58 -2.83
N TYR A 184 -2.44 -1.11 -2.39
CA TYR A 184 -3.67 -1.14 -3.20
C TYR A 184 -4.13 0.27 -3.56
N VAL A 185 -4.22 1.16 -2.58
CA VAL A 185 -4.66 2.55 -2.77
C VAL A 185 -3.70 3.30 -3.69
N VAL A 186 -2.39 3.24 -3.45
CA VAL A 186 -1.38 3.90 -4.28
C VAL A 186 -1.39 3.40 -5.72
N LYS A 187 -1.67 2.12 -5.93
CA LYS A 187 -1.68 1.50 -7.26
C LYS A 187 -2.96 1.76 -8.05
N HIS A 188 -4.11 1.77 -7.37
CA HIS A 188 -5.42 1.75 -8.03
C HIS A 188 -6.15 3.10 -7.99
N ASP A 189 -5.66 4.04 -7.17
CA ASP A 189 -6.28 5.34 -7.00
C ASP A 189 -5.25 6.48 -7.04
N SER A 190 -5.11 7.08 -8.22
CA SER A 190 -4.23 8.23 -8.40
C SER A 190 -4.70 9.49 -7.64
N ASN A 191 -6.00 9.58 -7.29
CA ASN A 191 -6.57 10.74 -6.60
C ASN A 191 -6.11 10.80 -5.15
N VAL A 192 -5.94 9.65 -4.48
CA VAL A 192 -5.50 9.63 -3.08
C VAL A 192 -4.17 10.36 -2.92
N LEU A 193 -3.18 10.13 -3.77
CA LEU A 193 -1.90 10.86 -3.70
C LEU A 193 -2.05 12.35 -4.01
N GLN A 194 -2.99 12.72 -4.90
CA GLN A 194 -3.26 14.14 -5.17
C GLN A 194 -3.89 14.83 -3.96
N ILE A 195 -4.66 14.11 -3.16
CA ILE A 195 -5.31 14.64 -1.94
C ILE A 195 -4.32 14.64 -0.75
N THR A 196 -3.63 13.53 -0.51
CA THR A 196 -2.79 13.39 0.70
C THR A 196 -1.53 14.27 0.70
N LYS A 197 -1.12 14.79 -0.47
CA LYS A 197 -0.04 15.79 -0.58
C LYS A 197 -0.46 17.22 -0.24
N ILE A 198 -1.77 17.48 -0.10
CA ILE A 198 -2.29 18.82 0.21
C ILE A 198 -1.99 19.15 1.67
N LYS A 199 -1.30 20.25 1.92
CA LYS A 199 -0.99 20.70 3.28
C LYS A 199 -2.15 21.42 3.93
N THR A 200 -2.86 22.23 3.17
CA THR A 200 -3.96 23.05 3.66
C THR A 200 -5.02 23.20 2.58
N GLU A 201 -6.28 23.03 2.93
CA GLU A 201 -7.42 23.21 2.04
C GLU A 201 -8.61 23.79 2.80
N THR A 202 -9.41 24.64 2.14
CA THR A 202 -10.62 25.22 2.73
C THR A 202 -11.82 24.31 2.48
N PHE A 203 -12.46 23.85 3.55
CA PHE A 203 -13.71 23.11 3.53
C PHE A 203 -14.89 24.06 3.69
N LYS A 204 -15.79 24.13 2.72
CA LYS A 204 -17.02 24.95 2.80
C LYS A 204 -18.05 24.25 3.66
N THR A 205 -18.30 24.76 4.86
CA THR A 205 -19.31 24.27 5.81
C THR A 205 -20.71 24.67 5.38
N THR A 206 -20.87 25.93 4.89
CA THR A 206 -22.11 26.48 4.30
C THR A 206 -21.74 27.34 3.08
N ALA A 207 -22.73 28.01 2.51
CA ALA A 207 -22.48 29.01 1.44
C ALA A 207 -21.60 30.20 1.92
N THR A 208 -21.69 30.54 3.21
CA THR A 208 -21.04 31.72 3.81
C THR A 208 -20.00 31.39 4.88
N ALA A 209 -19.87 30.11 5.27
CA ALA A 209 -18.92 29.68 6.30
C ALA A 209 -17.99 28.57 5.76
N SER A 210 -16.75 28.60 6.22
CA SER A 210 -15.73 27.63 5.86
C SER A 210 -14.79 27.32 7.03
N THR A 211 -14.14 26.17 6.98
CA THR A 211 -13.12 25.72 7.92
C THR A 211 -11.84 25.42 7.15
N VAL A 212 -10.70 25.86 7.66
CA VAL A 212 -9.40 25.50 7.11
C VAL A 212 -9.01 24.11 7.63
N MET A 213 -8.78 23.18 6.72
CA MET A 213 -8.24 21.87 7.00
C MET A 213 -6.73 21.90 6.88
N ASN A 214 -6.02 21.46 7.89
CA ASN A 214 -4.57 21.27 7.85
C ASN A 214 -4.24 19.79 7.85
N SER A 215 -3.30 19.39 6.99
CA SER A 215 -2.81 18.01 6.97
C SER A 215 -2.09 17.69 8.29
N LEU A 216 -2.39 16.51 8.82
CA LEU A 216 -1.69 15.96 9.97
C LEU A 216 -0.32 15.37 9.59
N ASN A 217 0.01 15.25 8.31
CA ASN A 217 1.27 14.68 7.85
C ASN A 217 2.40 15.72 7.90
N GLN A 218 3.19 15.68 8.97
CA GLN A 218 4.34 16.59 9.15
C GLN A 218 5.54 16.27 8.24
N MET A 219 5.49 15.17 7.47
CA MET A 219 6.55 14.81 6.54
C MET A 219 6.34 15.35 5.12
N LEU A 220 5.26 16.09 4.85
CA LEU A 220 5.06 16.74 3.56
C LEU A 220 6.13 17.81 3.30
N PRO A 221 6.54 18.05 2.04
CA PRO A 221 7.57 19.04 1.69
C PRO A 221 7.29 20.41 2.30
N GLY A 222 8.29 20.97 2.96
CA GLY A 222 8.20 22.28 3.64
C GLY A 222 7.60 22.25 5.05
N ASN A 223 7.26 21.06 5.59
CA ASN A 223 6.93 20.89 7.01
C ASN A 223 8.20 20.52 7.81
N THR A 224 8.10 20.60 9.15
CA THR A 224 9.24 20.46 10.05
C THR A 224 9.91 19.08 10.03
N MET A 225 9.12 18.02 9.78
CA MET A 225 9.59 16.63 9.74
C MET A 225 9.79 16.11 8.31
N ALA A 226 9.80 17.00 7.30
CA ALA A 226 10.00 16.62 5.92
C ALA A 226 11.39 16.01 5.68
N PRO A 227 11.50 14.76 5.12
CA PRO A 227 12.78 14.17 4.78
C PRO A 227 13.52 14.96 3.69
N LYS A 228 14.85 15.03 3.81
CA LYS A 228 15.67 15.74 2.82
C LYS A 228 15.86 14.96 1.51
N THR A 229 15.77 13.63 1.56
CA THR A 229 16.16 12.74 0.45
C THR A 229 14.98 12.01 -0.20
N VAL A 230 13.85 11.95 0.47
CA VAL A 230 12.62 11.32 -0.02
C VAL A 230 11.53 12.37 -0.07
N THR A 231 10.88 12.52 -1.21
CA THR A 231 9.74 13.44 -1.35
C THR A 231 8.47 12.72 -0.93
N MET A 232 7.95 13.05 0.25
CA MET A 232 6.71 12.46 0.79
C MET A 232 5.48 13.14 0.20
N ASP A 233 4.43 12.34 -0.12
CA ASP A 233 3.16 12.83 -0.65
C ASP A 233 1.92 12.11 -0.06
N GLY A 234 2.12 11.32 1.00
CA GLY A 234 1.04 10.63 1.71
C GLY A 234 1.57 9.81 2.89
N LEU A 235 0.74 9.03 3.59
CA LEU A 235 -0.68 8.77 3.34
C LEU A 235 -1.55 9.19 4.53
N LYS A 236 -1.39 8.49 5.72
CA LYS A 236 -2.35 8.64 6.81
C LYS A 236 -1.73 8.41 8.19
N THR A 237 -2.10 9.25 9.14
CA THR A 237 -1.82 9.09 10.58
C THR A 237 -2.91 8.26 11.25
N GLY A 238 -2.56 7.58 12.32
CA GLY A 238 -3.49 6.94 13.25
C GLY A 238 -3.11 7.26 14.68
N THR A 239 -4.07 7.67 15.51
CA THR A 239 -3.86 7.95 16.92
C THR A 239 -5.09 7.57 17.72
N SER A 240 -4.90 6.75 18.75
CA SER A 240 -5.83 6.50 19.85
C SER A 240 -4.98 6.08 21.05
N ASP A 241 -5.58 5.99 22.25
CA ASP A 241 -4.88 5.49 23.41
C ASP A 241 -4.26 4.10 23.17
N ALA A 242 -4.98 3.24 22.45
CA ALA A 242 -4.52 1.88 22.15
C ALA A 242 -3.60 1.80 20.92
N ALA A 243 -3.86 2.62 19.87
CA ALA A 243 -3.02 2.64 18.67
C ALA A 243 -1.69 3.39 18.87
N GLY A 244 -1.60 4.21 19.92
CA GLY A 244 -0.44 5.07 20.11
C GLY A 244 -0.17 5.97 18.90
N ASN A 245 1.09 6.26 18.64
CA ASN A 245 1.51 7.08 17.51
C ASN A 245 1.81 6.20 16.29
N SER A 246 0.89 6.17 15.32
CA SER A 246 0.99 5.36 14.11
C SER A 246 0.97 6.20 12.84
N PHE A 247 1.69 5.76 11.81
CA PHE A 247 1.74 6.43 10.51
C PHE A 247 2.00 5.43 9.38
N VAL A 248 1.23 5.52 8.32
CA VAL A 248 1.55 4.93 7.03
C VAL A 248 1.93 6.03 6.07
N GLY A 249 3.17 5.97 5.57
CA GLY A 249 3.76 6.98 4.71
C GLY A 249 4.02 6.45 3.30
N THR A 250 4.06 7.34 2.33
CA THR A 250 4.58 7.06 0.99
C THR A 250 5.30 8.28 0.44
N GLY A 251 6.30 8.01 -0.37
CA GLY A 251 7.09 9.04 -1.02
C GLY A 251 8.01 8.44 -2.07
N THR A 252 8.75 9.30 -2.78
CA THR A 252 9.64 8.89 -3.87
C THR A 252 11.11 9.20 -3.55
N TYR A 253 11.96 8.23 -3.82
CA TYR A 253 13.42 8.35 -3.82
C TYR A 253 13.98 8.00 -5.19
N LYS A 254 14.67 8.93 -5.83
CA LYS A 254 15.21 8.76 -7.20
C LYS A 254 14.16 8.24 -8.21
N GLY A 255 12.92 8.72 -8.10
CA GLY A 255 11.81 8.29 -8.96
C GLY A 255 11.17 6.95 -8.60
N HIS A 256 11.61 6.27 -7.54
CA HIS A 256 11.06 5.00 -7.07
C HIS A 256 10.23 5.23 -5.81
N ARG A 257 9.00 4.69 -5.80
CA ARG A 257 8.07 4.89 -4.70
C ARG A 257 8.26 3.86 -3.60
N LEU A 258 8.31 4.37 -2.38
CA LEU A 258 8.37 3.60 -1.14
C LEU A 258 7.04 3.71 -0.38
N ILE A 259 6.70 2.67 0.37
CA ILE A 259 5.66 2.68 1.39
C ILE A 259 6.32 2.34 2.73
N THR A 260 6.01 3.11 3.75
CA THR A 260 6.45 2.89 5.14
C THR A 260 5.24 2.66 6.02
N VAL A 261 5.35 1.78 6.99
CA VAL A 261 4.36 1.56 8.04
C VAL A 261 5.08 1.62 9.38
N VAL A 262 4.60 2.44 10.28
CA VAL A 262 5.03 2.53 11.67
C VAL A 262 3.78 2.42 12.54
N LEU A 263 3.69 1.38 13.36
CA LEU A 263 2.57 1.17 14.27
C LEU A 263 3.06 1.27 15.70
N HIS A 264 2.38 2.09 16.49
CA HIS A 264 2.64 2.31 17.91
C HIS A 264 4.11 2.67 18.18
N ALA A 265 4.56 3.81 17.62
CA ALA A 265 5.87 4.38 17.93
C ALA A 265 5.87 4.88 19.36
N ASN A 266 6.95 4.55 20.10
CA ASN A 266 7.15 5.03 21.46
C ASN A 266 7.63 6.49 21.46
N GLY A 267 7.08 7.31 22.34
CA GLY A 267 7.42 8.72 22.47
C GLY A 267 6.22 9.64 22.24
N ASP A 268 6.51 10.88 21.90
CA ASP A 268 5.51 11.90 21.61
C ASP A 268 4.83 11.69 20.24
N THR A 269 3.99 12.64 19.86
CA THR A 269 3.26 12.60 18.59
C THR A 269 4.17 12.52 17.37
N ASP A 270 5.37 13.10 17.42
CA ASP A 270 6.33 13.14 16.33
C ASP A 270 7.18 11.87 16.21
N ALA A 271 7.15 11.00 17.24
CA ALA A 271 7.86 9.72 17.23
C ALA A 271 7.52 8.88 15.96
N ARG A 272 6.26 8.89 15.50
CA ARG A 272 5.85 8.23 14.26
C ARG A 272 6.62 8.69 13.02
N TYR A 273 6.92 9.99 12.93
CA TYR A 273 7.67 10.58 11.83
C TYR A 273 9.16 10.33 11.97
N THR A 274 9.70 10.41 13.19
CA THR A 274 11.08 10.05 13.49
C THR A 274 11.39 8.60 13.11
N GLN A 275 10.51 7.65 13.46
CA GLN A 275 10.70 6.26 13.09
C GLN A 275 10.51 6.03 11.58
N THR A 276 9.62 6.77 10.93
CA THR A 276 9.49 6.75 9.47
C THR A 276 10.74 7.26 8.78
N GLU A 277 11.32 8.38 9.23
CA GLU A 277 12.60 8.89 8.71
C GLU A 277 13.73 7.86 8.90
N ASN A 278 13.78 7.18 10.05
CA ASN A 278 14.74 6.11 10.27
C ASN A 278 14.61 4.97 9.26
N LEU A 279 13.38 4.54 8.94
CA LEU A 279 13.11 3.53 7.89
C LEU A 279 13.61 4.01 6.51
N LEU A 280 13.29 5.26 6.14
CA LEU A 280 13.71 5.84 4.87
C LEU A 280 15.24 5.94 4.77
N ARG A 281 15.90 6.34 5.86
CA ARG A 281 17.38 6.40 5.94
C ARG A 281 18.02 5.02 5.80
N MET A 282 17.42 3.94 6.32
CA MET A 282 17.90 2.57 6.08
C MET A 282 17.89 2.24 4.57
N VAL A 283 16.83 2.64 3.85
CA VAL A 283 16.76 2.45 2.40
C VAL A 283 17.82 3.27 1.69
N VAL A 284 17.83 4.58 1.92
CA VAL A 284 18.74 5.53 1.24
C VAL A 284 20.23 5.18 1.48
N ASN A 285 20.57 4.78 2.70
CA ASN A 285 21.96 4.48 3.06
C ASN A 285 22.37 3.05 2.72
N GLY A 286 21.43 2.09 2.72
CA GLY A 286 21.72 0.66 2.60
C GLY A 286 21.50 0.06 1.22
N TYR A 287 20.70 0.69 0.36
CA TYR A 287 20.25 0.09 -0.89
C TYR A 287 20.39 1.00 -2.10
N ASN A 288 20.53 0.39 -3.26
CA ASN A 288 20.43 1.03 -4.56
C ASN A 288 19.20 0.51 -5.31
N PRO A 289 18.37 1.36 -5.90
CA PRO A 289 17.33 0.93 -6.81
C PRO A 289 17.94 0.56 -8.17
N VAL A 290 17.73 -0.67 -8.61
CA VAL A 290 18.11 -1.16 -9.94
C VAL A 290 16.86 -1.21 -10.81
N SER A 291 16.81 -0.35 -11.84
CA SER A 291 15.69 -0.29 -12.77
C SER A 291 15.84 -1.31 -13.89
N LEU A 292 14.92 -2.26 -13.96
CA LEU A 292 14.73 -3.15 -15.10
C LEU A 292 13.70 -2.51 -16.03
N LYS A 293 14.14 -1.89 -17.10
CA LYS A 293 13.27 -1.17 -18.04
C LYS A 293 12.45 -2.11 -18.90
N LYS A 294 11.22 -1.72 -19.25
CA LYS A 294 10.38 -2.41 -20.23
C LYS A 294 11.18 -2.72 -21.49
N ASN A 295 11.03 -3.92 -22.04
CA ASN A 295 11.77 -4.46 -23.16
C ASN A 295 13.25 -4.81 -22.88
N ALA A 296 13.80 -4.51 -21.72
CA ALA A 296 15.14 -4.94 -21.37
C ALA A 296 15.23 -6.47 -21.21
N THR A 297 16.44 -6.99 -21.40
CA THR A 297 16.77 -8.39 -21.09
C THR A 297 17.24 -8.46 -19.64
N VAL A 298 16.75 -9.46 -18.91
CA VAL A 298 17.31 -9.81 -17.59
C VAL A 298 18.51 -10.71 -17.86
N SER A 299 19.71 -10.28 -17.49
CA SER A 299 20.97 -10.98 -17.83
C SER A 299 20.98 -12.45 -17.36
N GLN A 300 20.39 -12.73 -16.19
CA GLN A 300 20.30 -14.07 -15.59
C GLN A 300 19.25 -14.97 -16.25
N ALA A 301 18.34 -14.41 -17.06
CA ALA A 301 17.20 -15.17 -17.62
C ALA A 301 16.76 -14.61 -18.97
N LYS A 302 17.61 -14.78 -19.99
CA LYS A 302 17.32 -14.33 -21.37
C LYS A 302 16.20 -15.15 -22.01
N THR A 303 16.03 -16.40 -21.60
CA THR A 303 15.02 -17.34 -22.11
C THR A 303 14.34 -18.09 -20.97
N VAL A 304 13.12 -18.57 -21.22
CA VAL A 304 12.37 -19.46 -20.34
C VAL A 304 11.98 -20.74 -21.07
N SER A 305 11.78 -21.84 -20.31
CA SER A 305 11.37 -23.13 -20.89
C SER A 305 9.94 -23.09 -21.40
N ILE A 306 9.71 -23.67 -22.59
CA ILE A 306 8.39 -23.87 -23.22
C ILE A 306 8.39 -25.23 -23.94
N PRO A 307 8.19 -26.34 -23.20
CA PRO A 307 8.51 -27.69 -23.66
C PRO A 307 7.74 -28.12 -24.92
N ASN A 308 6.52 -27.66 -25.13
CA ASN A 308 5.68 -28.01 -26.28
C ASN A 308 5.79 -27.04 -27.47
N GLY A 309 6.68 -26.05 -27.40
CA GLY A 309 6.92 -25.11 -28.48
C GLY A 309 7.75 -25.69 -29.63
N LYS A 310 7.73 -25.04 -30.81
CA LYS A 310 8.66 -25.40 -31.90
C LYS A 310 10.12 -25.42 -31.42
N GLN A 311 10.49 -24.45 -30.59
CA GLN A 311 11.71 -24.45 -29.81
C GLN A 311 11.37 -24.68 -28.32
N THR A 312 12.26 -25.27 -27.55
CA THR A 312 12.06 -25.57 -26.13
C THR A 312 12.35 -24.37 -25.22
N LYS A 313 12.96 -23.32 -25.77
CA LYS A 313 13.28 -22.07 -25.07
C LYS A 313 12.63 -20.89 -25.79
N LEU A 314 12.00 -20.01 -25.01
CA LEU A 314 11.38 -18.78 -25.48
C LEU A 314 12.18 -17.58 -24.97
N ALA A 315 12.64 -16.72 -25.88
CA ALA A 315 13.26 -15.46 -25.49
C ALA A 315 12.23 -14.52 -24.82
N VAL A 316 12.61 -13.96 -23.69
CA VAL A 316 11.74 -13.06 -22.91
C VAL A 316 12.37 -11.70 -22.68
N ARG A 317 11.51 -10.71 -22.47
CA ARG A 317 11.84 -9.34 -22.12
C ARG A 317 11.01 -8.88 -20.93
N VAL A 318 11.53 -7.93 -20.16
CA VAL A 318 10.76 -7.27 -19.09
C VAL A 318 9.47 -6.68 -19.67
N ALA A 319 8.34 -7.02 -19.07
CA ALA A 319 7.03 -6.60 -19.57
C ALA A 319 6.69 -5.15 -19.23
N GLU A 320 7.17 -4.66 -18.08
CA GLU A 320 6.96 -3.31 -17.57
C GLU A 320 8.13 -2.86 -16.69
N ASP A 321 8.35 -1.54 -16.58
CA ASP A 321 9.41 -1.00 -15.72
C ASP A 321 9.28 -1.56 -14.31
N THR A 322 10.34 -2.18 -13.79
CA THR A 322 10.35 -2.85 -12.48
C THR A 322 11.61 -2.44 -11.73
N THR A 323 11.48 -2.13 -10.46
CA THR A 323 12.61 -1.76 -9.59
C THR A 323 12.93 -2.91 -8.64
N ILE A 324 14.21 -3.24 -8.53
CA ILE A 324 14.74 -4.17 -7.53
C ILE A 324 15.67 -3.38 -6.62
N TRP A 325 15.43 -3.44 -5.32
CA TRP A 325 16.29 -2.80 -4.33
C TRP A 325 17.40 -3.76 -3.95
N VAL A 326 18.61 -3.39 -4.32
CA VAL A 326 19.81 -4.21 -4.13
C VAL A 326 20.66 -3.58 -3.04
N LYS A 327 21.07 -4.37 -2.05
CA LYS A 327 21.94 -3.90 -0.97
C LYS A 327 23.24 -3.33 -1.54
N LYS A 328 23.66 -2.16 -1.05
CA LYS A 328 24.92 -1.51 -1.47
C LYS A 328 26.11 -2.45 -1.28
N GLY A 329 27.05 -2.40 -2.20
CA GLY A 329 28.18 -3.33 -2.21
C GLY A 329 27.88 -4.73 -2.78
N THR A 330 26.63 -4.98 -3.24
CA THR A 330 26.26 -6.22 -3.92
C THR A 330 25.69 -5.94 -5.31
N SER A 331 25.58 -6.98 -6.15
CA SER A 331 25.07 -6.86 -7.51
C SER A 331 23.84 -7.73 -7.71
N LEU A 332 22.86 -7.24 -8.51
CA LEU A 332 21.70 -8.00 -8.94
C LEU A 332 22.09 -9.29 -9.71
N SER A 333 23.23 -9.27 -10.40
CA SER A 333 23.75 -10.43 -11.14
C SER A 333 24.02 -11.66 -10.25
N SER A 334 24.24 -11.46 -8.94
CA SER A 334 24.41 -12.54 -7.97
C SER A 334 23.10 -13.17 -7.47
N TRP A 335 21.94 -12.63 -7.88
CA TRP A 335 20.66 -13.17 -7.46
C TRP A 335 20.28 -14.39 -8.28
N LYS A 336 19.69 -15.39 -7.63
CA LYS A 336 19.09 -16.54 -8.30
C LYS A 336 17.80 -16.13 -9.00
N ASN A 337 17.42 -16.85 -10.05
CA ASN A 337 16.14 -16.66 -10.71
C ASN A 337 15.44 -17.99 -10.95
N THR A 338 14.12 -17.98 -10.89
CA THR A 338 13.24 -19.03 -11.34
C THR A 338 12.11 -18.42 -12.14
N PHE A 339 11.55 -19.16 -13.09
CA PHE A 339 10.43 -18.68 -13.88
C PHE A 339 9.13 -19.30 -13.40
N LYS A 340 8.12 -18.47 -13.16
CA LYS A 340 6.75 -18.90 -12.87
C LYS A 340 5.84 -18.46 -14.02
N ALA A 341 5.33 -19.45 -14.78
CA ALA A 341 4.44 -19.18 -15.89
C ALA A 341 3.09 -18.60 -15.41
N LYS A 342 2.49 -17.74 -16.23
CA LYS A 342 1.13 -17.23 -16.01
C LYS A 342 0.14 -18.40 -16.02
N THR A 343 -0.74 -18.49 -15.01
CA THR A 343 -1.65 -19.63 -14.81
C THR A 343 -2.47 -19.97 -16.05
N SER A 344 -2.98 -18.96 -16.79
CA SER A 344 -3.74 -19.14 -18.02
C SER A 344 -2.93 -19.68 -19.20
N LEU A 345 -1.61 -19.76 -19.09
CA LEU A 345 -0.68 -20.26 -20.11
C LEU A 345 0.06 -21.52 -19.66
N GLN A 346 -0.37 -22.13 -18.57
CA GLN A 346 0.24 -23.36 -18.06
C GLN A 346 -0.37 -24.60 -18.66
N ASN A 347 0.49 -25.64 -18.85
CA ASN A 347 0.04 -27.00 -19.07
C ASN A 347 -0.30 -27.68 -17.71
N LYS A 348 -0.71 -28.96 -17.76
CA LYS A 348 -1.01 -29.77 -16.56
C LYS A 348 0.18 -29.94 -15.59
N LYS A 349 1.41 -29.71 -16.05
CA LYS A 349 2.65 -29.76 -15.25
C LYS A 349 3.07 -28.37 -14.77
N HIS A 350 2.19 -27.38 -14.82
CA HIS A 350 2.43 -25.96 -14.45
C HIS A 350 3.57 -25.28 -15.25
N GLN A 351 3.93 -25.79 -16.42
CA GLN A 351 4.95 -25.25 -17.31
C GLN A 351 4.30 -24.33 -18.35
N LEU A 352 5.04 -23.32 -18.84
CA LEU A 352 4.59 -22.48 -19.93
C LEU A 352 4.29 -23.33 -21.18
N ALA A 353 3.15 -23.11 -21.80
CA ALA A 353 2.70 -23.84 -22.97
C ALA A 353 2.51 -22.93 -24.19
N ALA A 354 2.98 -23.37 -25.35
CA ALA A 354 2.66 -22.78 -26.65
C ALA A 354 1.20 -23.13 -27.04
N PRO A 355 0.51 -22.27 -27.85
CA PRO A 355 1.09 -21.12 -28.52
C PRO A 355 1.14 -19.87 -27.61
N VAL A 356 2.14 -19.02 -27.85
CA VAL A 356 2.21 -17.67 -27.26
C VAL A 356 2.46 -16.64 -28.36
N LYS A 357 1.89 -15.46 -28.21
CA LYS A 357 2.06 -14.34 -29.15
C LYS A 357 3.27 -13.50 -28.77
N ALA A 358 3.90 -12.85 -29.77
CA ALA A 358 4.91 -11.84 -29.49
C ALA A 358 4.32 -10.71 -28.62
N GLY A 359 5.08 -10.25 -27.61
CA GLY A 359 4.65 -9.22 -26.66
C GLY A 359 3.67 -9.71 -25.57
N GLN A 360 3.19 -10.94 -25.63
CA GLN A 360 2.29 -11.49 -24.61
C GLN A 360 3.03 -11.71 -23.30
N THR A 361 2.48 -11.21 -22.19
CA THR A 361 3.01 -11.50 -20.85
C THR A 361 2.85 -12.98 -20.54
N VAL A 362 3.98 -13.67 -20.30
CA VAL A 362 4.03 -15.12 -20.15
C VAL A 362 4.20 -15.60 -18.72
N GLY A 363 4.58 -14.73 -17.80
CA GLY A 363 4.78 -15.03 -16.40
C GLY A 363 5.71 -14.06 -15.70
N ASN A 364 6.33 -14.51 -14.62
CA ASN A 364 7.24 -13.71 -13.81
C ASN A 364 8.57 -14.45 -13.63
N LEU A 365 9.68 -13.71 -13.75
CA LEU A 365 10.94 -14.13 -13.17
C LEU A 365 10.90 -13.84 -11.67
N GLN A 366 11.16 -14.83 -10.85
CA GLN A 366 11.27 -14.71 -9.39
C GLN A 366 12.75 -14.53 -9.07
N LEU A 367 13.15 -13.29 -8.78
CA LEU A 367 14.52 -12.97 -8.40
C LEU A 367 14.69 -13.14 -6.89
N SER A 368 15.61 -13.97 -6.45
CA SER A 368 15.81 -14.31 -5.04
C SER A 368 17.26 -14.15 -4.59
N LYS A 369 17.42 -13.77 -3.34
CA LYS A 369 18.67 -13.67 -2.60
C LYS A 369 18.34 -13.88 -1.13
N ASP A 370 19.27 -14.41 -0.36
CA ASP A 370 19.08 -14.61 1.08
C ASP A 370 18.74 -13.26 1.77
N GLY A 371 17.72 -13.29 2.63
CA GLY A 371 17.19 -12.11 3.29
C GLY A 371 16.20 -11.25 2.47
N VAL A 372 15.97 -11.59 1.19
CA VAL A 372 14.96 -10.90 0.37
C VAL A 372 13.59 -11.53 0.61
N THR A 373 12.61 -10.67 0.90
CA THR A 373 11.20 -11.05 1.06
C THR A 373 10.30 -10.04 0.36
N SER A 374 9.08 -10.42 0.10
CA SER A 374 8.05 -9.54 -0.46
C SER A 374 6.77 -9.58 0.37
N LEU A 375 5.93 -8.57 0.21
CA LEU A 375 4.65 -8.43 0.92
C LEU A 375 3.70 -9.62 0.69
N SER A 376 3.86 -10.34 -0.41
CA SER A 376 3.14 -11.59 -0.69
C SER A 376 3.63 -12.79 0.13
N GLY A 377 4.66 -12.64 0.95
CA GLY A 377 5.29 -13.70 1.74
C GLY A 377 6.32 -14.53 0.95
N ASN A 378 6.57 -14.22 -0.32
CA ASN A 378 7.58 -14.93 -1.12
C ASN A 378 8.99 -14.48 -0.75
N LYS A 379 9.95 -15.40 -0.78
CA LYS A 379 11.41 -15.13 -0.63
C LYS A 379 12.04 -14.66 -1.95
N SER A 380 11.29 -13.89 -2.73
CA SER A 380 11.69 -13.42 -4.05
C SER A 380 10.93 -12.18 -4.44
N VAL A 381 11.44 -11.45 -5.44
CA VAL A 381 10.76 -10.33 -6.09
C VAL A 381 10.34 -10.76 -7.49
N ALA A 382 9.08 -10.53 -7.84
CA ALA A 382 8.53 -10.87 -9.14
C ALA A 382 8.83 -9.78 -10.17
N VAL A 383 9.40 -10.18 -11.30
CA VAL A 383 9.61 -9.33 -12.48
C VAL A 383 8.73 -9.85 -13.61
N PRO A 384 7.68 -9.15 -14.01
CA PRO A 384 6.84 -9.58 -15.12
C PRO A 384 7.63 -9.63 -16.43
N VAL A 385 7.49 -10.74 -17.17
CA VAL A 385 8.15 -10.91 -18.47
C VAL A 385 7.16 -11.27 -19.56
N LYS A 386 7.50 -10.84 -20.78
CA LYS A 386 6.73 -11.08 -22.01
C LYS A 386 7.56 -11.81 -23.04
N ALA A 387 6.90 -12.55 -23.92
CA ALA A 387 7.53 -13.19 -25.07
C ALA A 387 8.14 -12.13 -26.01
N HIS A 388 9.43 -12.31 -26.36
CA HIS A 388 10.07 -11.45 -27.35
C HIS A 388 9.57 -11.73 -28.76
N THR A 389 9.39 -13.02 -29.10
CA THR A 389 8.87 -13.51 -30.36
C THR A 389 7.69 -14.44 -30.11
N ALA A 390 6.86 -14.65 -31.11
CA ALA A 390 5.79 -15.66 -31.04
C ALA A 390 6.41 -17.07 -31.00
N MET A 391 5.72 -18.02 -30.34
CA MET A 391 6.08 -19.42 -30.29
C MET A 391 4.87 -20.29 -30.59
N ASN A 392 4.89 -21.00 -31.71
CA ASN A 392 3.87 -21.99 -32.06
C ASN A 392 4.16 -23.35 -31.41
N LYS A 393 3.14 -24.18 -31.31
CA LYS A 393 3.32 -25.59 -30.88
C LYS A 393 4.22 -26.33 -31.87
N ALA A 394 5.07 -27.21 -31.38
CA ALA A 394 5.72 -28.24 -32.19
C ALA A 394 4.68 -29.20 -32.79
N ASN A 395 5.00 -29.87 -33.88
CA ASN A 395 4.16 -30.93 -34.43
C ASN A 395 3.97 -32.08 -33.42
N ILE A 396 2.99 -32.94 -33.68
CA ILE A 396 2.62 -33.98 -32.72
C ILE A 396 3.75 -34.98 -32.47
N PHE A 397 4.50 -35.34 -33.50
CA PHE A 397 5.59 -36.32 -33.40
C PHE A 397 6.73 -35.81 -32.53
N VAL A 398 7.13 -34.56 -32.70
CA VAL A 398 8.16 -33.91 -31.85
C VAL A 398 7.69 -33.81 -30.40
N ARG A 399 6.42 -33.52 -30.18
CA ARG A 399 5.86 -33.42 -28.80
C ARG A 399 5.81 -34.78 -28.12
N MET A 400 5.44 -35.87 -28.86
CA MET A 400 5.46 -37.23 -28.36
C MET A 400 6.88 -37.68 -28.03
N TYR A 401 7.83 -37.46 -28.94
CA TYR A 401 9.25 -37.76 -28.70
C TYR A 401 9.75 -37.08 -27.39
N ARG A 402 9.52 -35.78 -27.23
CA ARG A 402 9.92 -35.01 -26.03
C ARG A 402 9.15 -35.38 -24.76
N ALA A 403 8.08 -36.14 -24.84
CA ALA A 403 7.34 -36.65 -23.69
C ALA A 403 7.87 -37.96 -23.18
N ILE A 404 8.61 -38.67 -24.01
CA ILE A 404 9.18 -40.01 -23.72
C ILE A 404 10.65 -39.88 -23.29
N PHE A 405 11.41 -39.03 -23.95
CA PHE A 405 12.81 -38.73 -23.74
C PHE A 405 13.04 -37.29 -23.21
#